data_d3a3258e3714f2a0a83199785dd07868
#
_entry.id   d3a3258e3714f2a0a83199785dd07868
#
_cell.length_a   1.000
_cell.length_b   1.000
_cell.length_c   1.000
_cell.angle_alpha   90.00
_cell.angle_beta   90.00
_cell.angle_gamma   90.00
#
_symmetry.space_group_name_H-M   'P 1'
#
loop_
_entity.id
_entity.type
_entity.pdbx_description
1 polymer ?
#
loop_
_entity_poly.entity_id
_entity_poly.type
_entity_poly.pdbx_seq_one_letter_code
_entity_poly.pdbx_strand_id
1 'polypeptide(L)'
;MIETWTIGNVPIQGKAILAPMAGVSDIAYRLLAKEHGASMVCTEMVSAMGIKYKNERTHELLRMEAVEHPVSMQIFGSDPEAIALGAKVVADAGADIVDINMGCPVKKVVSSGDGSALMKTPDLAARVAEAAVKAVDVPVTVKMRIGWDDDHINVVDFAKRIESTGVAAVAVHGRTREQMYMGRADWSYIKAVKDSLSIPVIGNGDVWTPEDALRMMQETGCDAVMIGRGAQGNPWIFERTNHYLTTGELRPEPTYLERLDMLLKHFELLCRYKGAALGVREIRTHAGWYMRGMPEAAYWRNRVNTIHTVESFKTELSTYRDVLENWGSH
;
A
#
# COMPACT_ATOMS: atom_id res chain seq x y z
N MET A 1 -16.58 -19.28 -4.57
CA MET A 1 -15.50 -18.90 -5.52
C MET A 1 -15.12 -17.45 -5.22
N ILE A 2 -13.84 -17.13 -5.20
CA ILE A 2 -13.37 -15.74 -5.03
C ILE A 2 -13.85 -14.94 -6.24
N GLU A 3 -14.52 -13.83 -5.99
CA GLU A 3 -15.05 -12.95 -7.03
C GLU A 3 -13.91 -12.31 -7.82
N THR A 4 -14.03 -12.32 -9.17
CA THR A 4 -13.10 -11.64 -10.08
C THR A 4 -13.78 -10.39 -10.62
N TRP A 5 -13.08 -9.27 -10.59
CA TRP A 5 -13.46 -7.98 -11.16
C TRP A 5 -12.29 -7.39 -11.94
N THR A 6 -12.43 -6.25 -12.58
CA THR A 6 -11.36 -5.71 -13.44
C THR A 6 -11.06 -4.25 -13.12
N ILE A 7 -9.78 -3.88 -13.32
CA ILE A 7 -9.34 -2.50 -13.47
C ILE A 7 -8.89 -2.35 -14.92
N GLY A 8 -9.68 -1.67 -15.73
CA GLY A 8 -9.49 -1.70 -17.17
C GLY A 8 -9.55 -3.15 -17.70
N ASN A 9 -8.48 -3.61 -18.35
CA ASN A 9 -8.33 -4.98 -18.85
C ASN A 9 -7.60 -5.94 -17.87
N VAL A 10 -7.21 -5.48 -16.69
CA VAL A 10 -6.50 -6.29 -15.69
C VAL A 10 -7.48 -6.99 -14.76
N PRO A 11 -7.53 -8.35 -14.74
CA PRO A 11 -8.39 -9.09 -13.82
C PRO A 11 -7.80 -9.09 -12.40
N ILE A 12 -8.64 -8.82 -11.42
CA ILE A 12 -8.31 -8.83 -10.00
C ILE A 12 -9.13 -9.91 -9.29
N GLN A 13 -8.46 -10.87 -8.67
CA GLN A 13 -9.10 -11.91 -7.86
C GLN A 13 -9.15 -11.50 -6.39
N GLY A 14 -10.36 -11.37 -5.82
CA GLY A 14 -10.57 -10.93 -4.44
C GLY A 14 -10.62 -9.42 -4.31
N LYS A 15 -10.71 -8.94 -3.07
CA LYS A 15 -11.05 -7.56 -2.73
C LYS A 15 -10.00 -6.85 -1.85
N ALA A 16 -9.02 -7.58 -1.30
CA ALA A 16 -8.04 -7.05 -0.36
C ALA A 16 -6.73 -6.67 -1.08
N ILE A 17 -6.42 -5.37 -1.16
CA ILE A 17 -5.30 -4.80 -1.91
C ILE A 17 -4.27 -4.22 -0.94
N LEU A 18 -2.97 -4.47 -1.17
CA LEU A 18 -1.88 -3.82 -0.43
C LEU A 18 -1.74 -2.36 -0.86
N ALA A 19 -1.84 -1.43 0.11
CA ALA A 19 -1.62 -0.01 -0.14
C ALA A 19 -0.15 0.34 -0.43
N PRO A 20 0.12 1.38 -1.25
CA PRO A 20 1.45 1.95 -1.39
C PRO A 20 1.88 2.63 -0.09
N MET A 21 2.99 2.18 0.49
CA MET A 21 3.53 2.71 1.76
C MET A 21 5.05 2.82 1.68
N ALA A 22 5.59 4.04 1.71
CA ALA A 22 7.03 4.28 1.69
C ALA A 22 7.72 3.60 2.88
N GLY A 23 8.78 2.84 2.61
CA GLY A 23 9.52 2.04 3.59
C GLY A 23 8.77 0.80 4.12
N VAL A 24 7.68 0.39 3.45
CA VAL A 24 6.89 -0.79 3.83
C VAL A 24 6.55 -1.67 2.64
N SER A 25 5.93 -1.12 1.58
CA SER A 25 5.51 -1.89 0.40
C SER A 25 6.64 -2.08 -0.61
N ASP A 26 7.85 -2.35 -0.12
CA ASP A 26 8.97 -2.79 -0.93
C ASP A 26 8.78 -4.22 -1.46
N ILE A 27 9.68 -4.66 -2.32
CA ILE A 27 9.60 -5.98 -2.95
C ILE A 27 9.52 -7.12 -1.92
N ALA A 28 10.24 -7.03 -0.79
CA ALA A 28 10.23 -8.06 0.24
C ALA A 28 8.84 -8.19 0.87
N TYR A 29 8.21 -7.07 1.22
CA TYR A 29 6.87 -7.09 1.82
C TYR A 29 5.79 -7.41 0.80
N ARG A 30 5.90 -6.94 -0.46
CA ARG A 30 4.93 -7.29 -1.52
C ARG A 30 4.88 -8.78 -1.79
N LEU A 31 6.03 -9.46 -1.80
CA LEU A 31 6.09 -10.93 -1.94
C LEU A 31 5.36 -11.64 -0.80
N LEU A 32 5.54 -11.20 0.45
CA LEU A 32 4.80 -11.76 1.60
C LEU A 32 3.30 -11.49 1.50
N ALA A 33 2.91 -10.28 1.10
CA ALA A 33 1.51 -9.93 0.90
C ALA A 33 0.86 -10.79 -0.19
N LYS A 34 1.55 -11.03 -1.31
CA LYS A 34 1.05 -11.93 -2.38
C LYS A 34 0.94 -13.37 -1.93
N GLU A 35 1.94 -13.89 -1.22
CA GLU A 35 1.91 -15.24 -0.66
C GLU A 35 0.69 -15.43 0.26
N HIS A 36 0.31 -14.38 0.98
CA HIS A 36 -0.87 -14.34 1.85
C HIS A 36 -2.12 -13.77 1.16
N GLY A 37 -2.22 -13.91 -0.15
CA GLY A 37 -3.46 -13.72 -0.89
C GLY A 37 -3.87 -12.26 -1.14
N ALA A 38 -2.91 -11.29 -1.11
CA ALA A 38 -3.21 -9.94 -1.58
C ALA A 38 -3.71 -9.99 -3.04
N SER A 39 -4.89 -9.44 -3.28
CA SER A 39 -5.54 -9.45 -4.60
C SER A 39 -4.73 -8.67 -5.64
N MET A 40 -4.09 -7.60 -5.19
CA MET A 40 -3.14 -6.79 -5.93
C MET A 40 -2.16 -6.17 -4.93
N VAL A 41 -0.92 -5.95 -5.36
CA VAL A 41 0.06 -5.23 -4.56
C VAL A 41 0.41 -3.89 -5.22
N CYS A 42 0.59 -2.84 -4.39
CA CYS A 42 1.09 -1.56 -4.86
C CYS A 42 2.53 -1.36 -4.40
N THR A 43 3.36 -0.79 -5.27
CA THR A 43 4.75 -0.47 -4.93
C THR A 43 4.84 0.77 -4.03
N GLU A 44 6.02 1.03 -3.50
CA GLU A 44 6.34 2.37 -2.99
C GLU A 44 6.24 3.39 -4.12
N MET A 45 5.99 4.67 -3.75
CA MET A 45 5.85 5.72 -4.76
C MET A 45 7.20 6.12 -5.36
N VAL A 46 7.28 6.16 -6.68
CA VAL A 46 8.46 6.50 -7.47
C VAL A 46 8.34 7.92 -8.00
N SER A 47 9.38 8.72 -7.85
CA SER A 47 9.39 10.10 -8.38
C SER A 47 9.49 10.11 -9.90
N ALA A 48 8.51 10.69 -10.59
CA ALA A 48 8.57 10.88 -12.04
C ALA A 48 9.75 11.78 -12.45
N MET A 49 10.06 12.81 -11.66
CA MET A 49 11.27 13.62 -11.86
C MET A 49 12.54 12.81 -11.60
N GLY A 50 12.54 11.89 -10.61
CA GLY A 50 13.65 10.97 -10.37
C GLY A 50 13.91 10.04 -11.57
N ILE A 51 12.86 9.56 -12.23
CA ILE A 51 12.94 8.81 -13.48
C ILE A 51 13.54 9.68 -14.59
N LYS A 52 12.99 10.89 -14.80
CA LYS A 52 13.45 11.84 -15.83
C LYS A 52 14.95 12.14 -15.73
N TYR A 53 15.48 12.25 -14.51
CA TYR A 53 16.91 12.49 -14.25
C TYR A 53 17.74 11.22 -14.05
N LYS A 54 17.21 10.02 -14.36
CA LYS A 54 17.90 8.72 -14.29
C LYS A 54 18.58 8.44 -12.94
N ASN A 55 17.86 8.74 -11.84
CA ASN A 55 18.36 8.48 -10.50
C ASN A 55 18.43 6.97 -10.23
N GLU A 56 19.60 6.43 -9.89
CA GLU A 56 19.82 4.99 -9.68
C GLU A 56 18.89 4.39 -8.63
N ARG A 57 18.66 5.09 -7.51
CA ARG A 57 17.73 4.63 -6.46
C ARG A 57 16.29 4.49 -6.95
N THR A 58 15.91 5.28 -7.96
CA THR A 58 14.59 5.21 -8.58
C THR A 58 14.44 3.90 -9.35
N HIS A 59 15.48 3.43 -10.02
CA HIS A 59 15.45 2.15 -10.73
C HIS A 59 15.36 0.94 -9.82
N GLU A 60 15.92 0.99 -8.61
CA GLU A 60 15.77 -0.08 -7.61
C GLU A 60 14.29 -0.26 -7.18
N LEU A 61 13.52 0.82 -7.12
CA LEU A 61 12.10 0.80 -6.77
C LEU A 61 11.20 0.18 -7.87
N LEU A 62 11.72 0.04 -9.09
CA LEU A 62 10.99 -0.57 -10.22
C LEU A 62 11.10 -2.11 -10.22
N ARG A 63 11.90 -2.71 -9.32
CA ARG A 63 12.02 -4.18 -9.25
C ARG A 63 10.72 -4.82 -8.84
N MET A 64 10.38 -5.90 -9.54
CA MET A 64 9.29 -6.80 -9.20
C MET A 64 9.61 -8.22 -9.63
N GLU A 65 8.89 -9.18 -9.09
CA GLU A 65 8.96 -10.60 -9.44
C GLU A 65 7.65 -11.05 -10.10
N ALA A 66 7.73 -12.03 -10.97
CA ALA A 66 6.57 -12.55 -11.71
C ALA A 66 5.40 -13.01 -10.80
N VAL A 67 5.69 -13.46 -9.59
CA VAL A 67 4.68 -13.90 -8.62
C VAL A 67 3.88 -12.76 -7.99
N GLU A 68 4.32 -11.50 -8.16
CA GLU A 68 3.63 -10.33 -7.59
C GLU A 68 2.40 -9.90 -8.40
N HIS A 69 2.29 -10.31 -9.67
CA HIS A 69 1.19 -9.88 -10.55
C HIS A 69 -0.21 -10.28 -10.01
N PRO A 70 -1.22 -9.41 -10.13
CA PRO A 70 -1.14 -8.06 -10.70
C PRO A 70 -0.44 -7.06 -9.75
N VAL A 71 0.46 -6.24 -10.33
CA VAL A 71 1.22 -5.20 -9.64
C VAL A 71 0.80 -3.83 -10.14
N SER A 72 0.47 -2.94 -9.22
CA SER A 72 0.28 -1.52 -9.47
C SER A 72 1.53 -0.75 -9.06
N MET A 73 2.24 -0.15 -10.03
CA MET A 73 3.38 0.73 -9.74
C MET A 73 2.93 2.17 -9.56
N GLN A 74 3.23 2.72 -8.39
CA GLN A 74 2.83 4.08 -8.06
C GLN A 74 3.93 5.10 -8.39
N ILE A 75 3.58 6.11 -9.18
CA ILE A 75 4.43 7.27 -9.47
C ILE A 75 3.86 8.55 -8.85
N PHE A 76 4.70 9.56 -8.62
CA PHE A 76 4.26 10.88 -8.18
C PHE A 76 5.01 12.00 -8.88
N GLY A 77 4.32 13.11 -9.06
CA GLY A 77 4.81 14.34 -9.70
C GLY A 77 3.65 15.25 -10.07
N SER A 78 3.93 16.51 -10.33
CA SER A 78 2.97 17.53 -10.78
C SER A 78 3.26 18.05 -12.20
N ASP A 79 4.36 17.61 -12.82
CA ASP A 79 4.70 17.90 -14.21
C ASP A 79 4.11 16.82 -15.14
N PRO A 80 3.15 17.16 -16.03
CA PRO A 80 2.51 16.20 -16.95
C PRO A 80 3.52 15.46 -17.85
N GLU A 81 4.58 16.13 -18.32
CA GLU A 81 5.59 15.50 -19.18
C GLU A 81 6.42 14.47 -18.40
N ALA A 82 6.81 14.81 -17.18
CA ALA A 82 7.54 13.87 -16.31
C ALA A 82 6.67 12.67 -15.94
N ILE A 83 5.39 12.88 -15.66
CA ILE A 83 4.44 11.81 -15.37
C ILE A 83 4.22 10.91 -16.60
N ALA A 84 4.07 11.46 -17.79
CA ALA A 84 3.96 10.67 -19.02
C ALA A 84 5.20 9.80 -19.25
N LEU A 85 6.40 10.36 -19.05
CA LEU A 85 7.65 9.61 -19.12
C LEU A 85 7.72 8.53 -18.02
N GLY A 86 7.37 8.90 -16.78
CA GLY A 86 7.33 7.98 -15.65
C GLY A 86 6.38 6.81 -15.88
N ALA A 87 5.19 7.09 -16.42
CA ALA A 87 4.20 6.06 -16.75
C ALA A 87 4.74 5.06 -17.78
N LYS A 88 5.41 5.54 -18.85
CA LYS A 88 6.07 4.66 -19.84
C LYS A 88 7.12 3.76 -19.17
N VAL A 89 8.01 4.35 -18.38
CA VAL A 89 9.10 3.60 -17.74
C VAL A 89 8.58 2.52 -16.81
N VAL A 90 7.54 2.77 -16.02
CA VAL A 90 6.99 1.75 -15.12
C VAL A 90 6.17 0.71 -15.87
N ALA A 91 5.47 1.07 -16.94
CA ALA A 91 4.79 0.12 -17.83
C ALA A 91 5.80 -0.78 -18.55
N ASP A 92 6.89 -0.22 -19.10
CA ASP A 92 7.97 -0.96 -19.77
C ASP A 92 8.73 -1.88 -18.77
N ALA A 93 8.76 -1.52 -17.49
CA ALA A 93 9.29 -2.39 -16.44
C ALA A 93 8.36 -3.58 -16.12
N GLY A 94 7.14 -3.61 -16.68
CA GLY A 94 6.20 -4.73 -16.59
C GLY A 94 5.06 -4.53 -15.58
N ALA A 95 4.81 -3.30 -15.11
CA ALA A 95 3.65 -3.01 -14.27
C ALA A 95 2.34 -3.33 -15.02
N ASP A 96 1.39 -4.01 -14.33
CA ASP A 96 0.05 -4.24 -14.89
C ASP A 96 -0.79 -2.96 -14.87
N ILE A 97 -0.54 -2.10 -13.89
CA ILE A 97 -1.26 -0.85 -13.65
C ILE A 97 -0.26 0.24 -13.29
N VAL A 98 -0.43 1.42 -13.86
CA VAL A 98 0.27 2.64 -13.42
C VAL A 98 -0.64 3.41 -12.48
N ASP A 99 -0.21 3.63 -11.24
CA ASP A 99 -0.97 4.43 -10.26
C ASP A 99 -0.32 5.79 -10.03
N ILE A 100 -1.13 6.85 -9.97
CA ILE A 100 -0.66 8.21 -9.71
C ILE A 100 -0.99 8.60 -8.27
N ASN A 101 0.03 8.96 -7.49
CA ASN A 101 -0.15 9.46 -6.15
C ASN A 101 -0.64 10.91 -6.13
N MET A 102 -1.89 11.11 -5.70
CA MET A 102 -2.47 12.42 -5.42
C MET A 102 -2.94 12.52 -3.95
N GLY A 103 -2.34 11.73 -3.06
CA GLY A 103 -2.75 11.65 -1.66
C GLY A 103 -1.64 11.72 -0.61
N CYS A 104 -0.36 11.67 -0.99
CA CYS A 104 0.75 11.74 -0.04
C CYS A 104 0.75 13.09 0.71
N PRO A 105 0.68 13.09 2.08
CA PRO A 105 0.61 14.32 2.86
C PRO A 105 1.98 14.86 3.28
N VAL A 106 3.07 14.14 3.00
CA VAL A 106 4.42 14.41 3.52
C VAL A 106 4.93 15.75 3.01
N LYS A 107 5.44 16.60 3.92
CA LYS A 107 5.90 17.95 3.62
C LYS A 107 6.84 18.02 2.42
N LYS A 108 7.81 17.12 2.31
CA LYS A 108 8.77 17.06 1.20
C LYS A 108 8.10 16.87 -0.17
N VAL A 109 6.99 16.15 -0.21
CA VAL A 109 6.23 15.90 -1.45
C VAL A 109 5.32 17.08 -1.77
N VAL A 110 4.53 17.54 -0.79
CA VAL A 110 3.55 18.62 -1.04
C VAL A 110 4.18 19.99 -1.27
N SER A 111 5.41 20.23 -0.75
CA SER A 111 6.12 21.50 -1.00
C SER A 111 6.57 21.65 -2.46
N SER A 112 6.64 20.55 -3.21
CA SER A 112 6.92 20.57 -4.67
C SER A 112 5.64 20.62 -5.53
N GLY A 113 4.46 20.74 -4.91
CA GLY A 113 3.17 20.71 -5.62
C GLY A 113 2.66 19.31 -5.90
N ASP A 114 3.34 18.25 -5.42
CA ASP A 114 3.06 16.86 -5.71
C ASP A 114 2.12 16.24 -4.65
N GLY A 115 1.69 15.01 -4.91
CA GLY A 115 0.86 14.24 -3.99
C GLY A 115 -0.46 14.93 -3.68
N SER A 116 -0.79 15.09 -2.39
CA SER A 116 -2.07 15.71 -2.00
C SER A 116 -2.17 17.22 -2.32
N ALA A 117 -1.06 17.89 -2.68
CA ALA A 117 -1.10 19.28 -3.14
C ALA A 117 -1.87 19.42 -4.45
N LEU A 118 -1.91 18.38 -5.30
CA LEU A 118 -2.70 18.35 -6.54
C LEU A 118 -4.21 18.50 -6.29
N MET A 119 -4.70 18.13 -5.12
CA MET A 119 -6.11 18.34 -4.77
C MET A 119 -6.51 19.81 -4.70
N LYS A 120 -5.55 20.72 -4.49
CA LYS A 120 -5.76 22.18 -4.51
C LYS A 120 -5.82 22.74 -5.95
N THR A 121 -5.38 21.97 -6.93
CA THR A 121 -5.28 22.36 -8.35
C THR A 121 -5.88 21.28 -9.25
N PRO A 122 -7.22 21.07 -9.22
CA PRO A 122 -7.86 19.97 -9.94
C PRO A 122 -7.61 19.99 -11.45
N ASP A 123 -7.44 21.18 -12.06
CA ASP A 123 -7.09 21.31 -13.49
C ASP A 123 -5.71 20.77 -13.81
N LEU A 124 -4.74 21.00 -12.94
CA LEU A 124 -3.40 20.43 -13.09
C LEU A 124 -3.43 18.92 -12.85
N ALA A 125 -4.14 18.46 -11.83
CA ALA A 125 -4.31 17.04 -11.54
C ALA A 125 -4.91 16.29 -12.74
N ALA A 126 -5.92 16.85 -13.39
CA ALA A 126 -6.52 16.28 -14.59
C ALA A 126 -5.50 16.20 -15.75
N ARG A 127 -4.73 17.27 -16.02
CA ARG A 127 -3.68 17.23 -17.05
C ARG A 127 -2.60 16.18 -16.75
N VAL A 128 -2.23 16.03 -15.48
CA VAL A 128 -1.28 15.00 -15.03
C VAL A 128 -1.83 13.58 -15.29
N ALA A 129 -3.08 13.32 -14.93
CA ALA A 129 -3.73 12.04 -15.15
C ALA A 129 -3.88 11.74 -16.67
N GLU A 130 -4.37 12.71 -17.44
CA GLU A 130 -4.53 12.60 -18.89
C GLU A 130 -3.21 12.33 -19.61
N ALA A 131 -2.12 12.96 -19.18
CA ALA A 131 -0.80 12.75 -19.73
C ALA A 131 -0.30 11.30 -19.51
N ALA A 132 -0.56 10.71 -18.36
CA ALA A 132 -0.27 9.31 -18.09
C ALA A 132 -1.14 8.38 -18.94
N VAL A 133 -2.46 8.60 -18.98
CA VAL A 133 -3.42 7.78 -19.77
C VAL A 133 -3.04 7.76 -21.24
N LYS A 134 -2.65 8.90 -21.80
CA LYS A 134 -2.22 8.99 -23.23
C LYS A 134 -0.86 8.35 -23.49
N ALA A 135 -0.06 8.12 -22.48
CA ALA A 135 1.32 7.66 -22.62
C ALA A 135 1.47 6.14 -22.64
N VAL A 136 0.49 5.38 -22.12
CA VAL A 136 0.60 3.93 -21.91
C VAL A 136 -0.69 3.20 -22.32
N ASP A 137 -0.56 1.91 -22.65
CA ASP A 137 -1.69 1.03 -22.98
C ASP A 137 -2.22 0.28 -21.74
N VAL A 138 -1.44 0.21 -20.66
CA VAL A 138 -1.89 -0.38 -19.40
C VAL A 138 -2.83 0.57 -18.66
N PRO A 139 -3.77 0.06 -17.84
CA PRO A 139 -4.67 0.91 -17.07
C PRO A 139 -3.92 1.90 -16.17
N VAL A 140 -4.42 3.13 -16.12
CA VAL A 140 -3.96 4.15 -15.18
C VAL A 140 -4.97 4.32 -14.07
N THR A 141 -4.51 4.39 -12.81
CA THR A 141 -5.34 4.65 -11.64
C THR A 141 -4.83 5.87 -10.87
N VAL A 142 -5.66 6.41 -9.99
CA VAL A 142 -5.29 7.54 -9.13
C VAL A 142 -5.62 7.23 -7.68
N LYS A 143 -4.64 7.42 -6.77
CA LYS A 143 -4.88 7.35 -5.33
C LYS A 143 -4.91 8.75 -4.73
N MET A 144 -6.04 9.11 -4.07
CA MET A 144 -6.30 10.44 -3.53
C MET A 144 -6.77 10.41 -2.08
N ARG A 145 -6.88 11.61 -1.46
CA ARG A 145 -7.54 11.86 -0.17
C ARG A 145 -8.87 12.56 -0.40
N ILE A 146 -9.59 12.92 0.70
CA ILE A 146 -10.87 13.60 0.59
C ILE A 146 -10.74 15.12 0.36
N GLY A 147 -9.58 15.70 0.63
CA GLY A 147 -9.30 17.12 0.48
C GLY A 147 -7.97 17.52 1.12
N TRP A 148 -7.67 18.82 1.09
CA TRP A 148 -6.47 19.38 1.71
C TRP A 148 -6.61 19.49 3.24
N ASP A 149 -7.67 20.08 3.71
CA ASP A 149 -8.09 20.29 5.10
C ASP A 149 -9.61 20.20 5.20
N ASP A 150 -10.17 20.41 6.38
CA ASP A 150 -11.61 20.28 6.62
C ASP A 150 -12.44 21.36 5.92
N ASP A 151 -11.85 22.53 5.64
CA ASP A 151 -12.50 23.61 4.88
C ASP A 151 -12.41 23.42 3.35
N HIS A 152 -11.52 22.53 2.90
CA HIS A 152 -11.26 22.28 1.48
C HIS A 152 -11.42 20.80 1.12
N ILE A 153 -12.59 20.24 1.46
CA ILE A 153 -12.97 18.88 1.04
C ILE A 153 -13.62 18.98 -0.34
N ASN A 154 -13.00 18.36 -1.35
CA ASN A 154 -13.44 18.46 -2.74
C ASN A 154 -13.41 17.13 -3.50
N VAL A 155 -13.31 15.99 -2.79
CA VAL A 155 -13.03 14.68 -3.40
C VAL A 155 -14.02 14.26 -4.47
N VAL A 156 -15.31 14.58 -4.34
CA VAL A 156 -16.35 14.14 -5.29
C VAL A 156 -16.14 14.82 -6.66
N ASP A 157 -16.03 16.13 -6.68
CA ASP A 157 -15.81 16.89 -7.91
C ASP A 157 -14.42 16.61 -8.50
N PHE A 158 -13.42 16.45 -7.63
CA PHE A 158 -12.08 16.04 -8.01
C PHE A 158 -12.09 14.67 -8.69
N ALA A 159 -12.74 13.67 -8.11
CA ALA A 159 -12.82 12.33 -8.65
C ALA A 159 -13.55 12.27 -10.01
N LYS A 160 -14.66 12.99 -10.16
CA LYS A 160 -15.35 13.14 -11.46
C LYS A 160 -14.43 13.72 -12.55
N ARG A 161 -13.67 14.73 -12.17
CA ARG A 161 -12.71 15.35 -13.09
C ARG A 161 -11.59 14.39 -13.46
N ILE A 162 -11.10 13.60 -12.52
CA ILE A 162 -10.10 12.56 -12.77
C ILE A 162 -10.69 11.45 -13.67
N GLU A 163 -11.90 10.97 -13.40
CA GLU A 163 -12.58 9.98 -14.25
C GLU A 163 -12.66 10.44 -15.70
N SER A 164 -12.98 11.74 -15.95
CA SER A 164 -13.08 12.28 -17.30
C SER A 164 -11.79 12.25 -18.10
N THR A 165 -10.64 11.98 -17.48
CA THR A 165 -9.35 11.84 -18.14
C THR A 165 -9.09 10.44 -18.72
N GLY A 166 -9.97 9.48 -18.41
CA GLY A 166 -9.85 8.09 -18.88
C GLY A 166 -9.11 7.17 -17.91
N VAL A 167 -8.92 7.54 -16.64
CA VAL A 167 -8.38 6.62 -15.64
C VAL A 167 -9.34 5.44 -15.41
N ALA A 168 -8.77 4.26 -15.11
CA ALA A 168 -9.50 3.01 -15.03
C ALA A 168 -10.08 2.71 -13.64
N ALA A 169 -9.58 3.35 -12.59
CA ALA A 169 -10.10 3.26 -11.22
C ALA A 169 -9.52 4.38 -10.34
N VAL A 170 -10.16 4.61 -9.18
CA VAL A 170 -9.63 5.51 -8.15
C VAL A 170 -9.58 4.82 -6.79
N ALA A 171 -8.57 5.14 -5.98
CA ALA A 171 -8.49 4.73 -4.58
C ALA A 171 -8.62 5.98 -3.67
N VAL A 172 -9.56 5.96 -2.73
CA VAL A 172 -9.89 7.10 -1.88
C VAL A 172 -9.56 6.80 -0.42
N HIS A 173 -8.64 7.58 0.16
CA HIS A 173 -8.39 7.56 1.59
C HIS A 173 -9.33 8.57 2.29
N GLY A 174 -10.16 8.08 3.21
CA GLY A 174 -11.18 8.86 3.92
C GLY A 174 -10.64 9.89 4.93
N ARG A 175 -9.49 10.51 4.67
CA ARG A 175 -8.90 11.58 5.48
C ARG A 175 -8.43 12.73 4.61
N THR A 176 -8.44 13.94 5.16
CA THR A 176 -7.78 15.09 4.53
C THR A 176 -6.25 14.97 4.62
N ARG A 177 -5.53 15.81 3.87
CA ARG A 177 -4.06 15.90 3.97
C ARG A 177 -3.63 16.34 5.37
N GLU A 178 -4.33 17.30 5.96
CA GLU A 178 -3.98 17.85 7.27
C GLU A 178 -4.15 16.83 8.39
N GLN A 179 -5.20 16.01 8.34
CA GLN A 179 -5.41 14.92 9.29
C GLN A 179 -4.26 13.91 9.29
N MET A 180 -3.53 13.75 8.20
CA MET A 180 -2.51 12.70 8.02
C MET A 180 -3.05 11.31 8.39
N TYR A 181 -2.87 10.90 9.66
CA TYR A 181 -3.37 9.63 10.22
C TYR A 181 -4.16 9.84 11.53
N MET A 182 -4.41 11.10 11.93
CA MET A 182 -5.18 11.42 13.14
C MET A 182 -6.68 11.20 12.93
N GLY A 183 -7.40 11.07 14.03
CA GLY A 183 -8.84 10.85 14.02
C GLY A 183 -9.25 9.55 13.33
N ARG A 184 -10.44 9.52 12.75
CA ARG A 184 -10.98 8.39 11.98
C ARG A 184 -11.12 8.77 10.51
N ALA A 185 -10.96 7.79 9.62
CA ALA A 185 -11.28 7.95 8.20
C ALA A 185 -12.80 8.09 8.06
N ASP A 186 -13.25 9.12 7.37
CA ASP A 186 -14.67 9.30 7.07
C ASP A 186 -15.03 8.57 5.77
N TRP A 187 -15.67 7.43 5.93
CA TRP A 187 -16.07 6.58 4.82
C TRP A 187 -17.28 7.12 4.03
N SER A 188 -18.01 8.11 4.56
CA SER A 188 -19.11 8.74 3.84
C SER A 188 -18.66 9.41 2.54
N TYR A 189 -17.43 9.95 2.53
CA TYR A 189 -16.83 10.50 1.31
C TYR A 189 -16.43 9.42 0.30
N ILE A 190 -16.03 8.23 0.75
CA ILE A 190 -15.79 7.09 -0.14
C ILE A 190 -17.11 6.69 -0.83
N LYS A 191 -18.20 6.62 -0.04
CA LYS A 191 -19.54 6.37 -0.57
C LYS A 191 -19.93 7.43 -1.59
N ALA A 192 -19.81 8.71 -1.26
CA ALA A 192 -20.16 9.80 -2.14
C ALA A 192 -19.39 9.77 -3.48
N VAL A 193 -18.10 9.38 -3.44
CA VAL A 193 -17.31 9.15 -4.66
C VAL A 193 -17.87 7.95 -5.43
N LYS A 194 -18.12 6.81 -4.76
CA LYS A 194 -18.67 5.61 -5.41
C LYS A 194 -20.00 5.87 -6.08
N ASP A 195 -20.89 6.59 -5.42
CA ASP A 195 -22.21 6.95 -5.96
C ASP A 195 -22.12 7.91 -7.18
N SER A 196 -20.98 8.57 -7.37
CA SER A 196 -20.79 9.60 -8.39
C SER A 196 -19.98 9.17 -9.61
N LEU A 197 -19.29 8.01 -9.55
CA LEU A 197 -18.43 7.51 -10.61
C LEU A 197 -18.96 6.23 -11.24
N SER A 198 -18.58 6.00 -12.50
CA SER A 198 -18.86 4.76 -13.23
C SER A 198 -17.72 3.74 -13.15
N ILE A 199 -16.51 4.19 -12.90
CA ILE A 199 -15.32 3.35 -12.74
C ILE A 199 -15.22 2.77 -11.32
N PRO A 200 -14.43 1.68 -11.14
CA PRO A 200 -14.20 1.11 -9.82
C PRO A 200 -13.63 2.10 -8.81
N VAL A 201 -14.15 2.04 -7.57
CA VAL A 201 -13.67 2.83 -6.43
C VAL A 201 -13.12 1.90 -5.36
N ILE A 202 -11.87 2.10 -4.95
CA ILE A 202 -11.19 1.33 -3.93
C ILE A 202 -11.20 2.13 -2.63
N GLY A 203 -11.84 1.59 -1.58
CA GLY A 203 -11.91 2.24 -0.26
C GLY A 203 -10.61 2.07 0.52
N ASN A 204 -10.15 3.14 1.19
CA ASN A 204 -8.93 3.12 2.00
C ASN A 204 -9.09 3.92 3.30
N GLY A 205 -8.53 3.42 4.37
CA GLY A 205 -8.49 4.07 5.69
C GLY A 205 -9.18 3.24 6.78
N ASP A 206 -8.46 3.00 7.85
CA ASP A 206 -8.91 2.32 9.08
C ASP A 206 -9.51 0.91 8.88
N VAL A 207 -8.98 0.16 7.94
CA VAL A 207 -9.21 -1.28 7.80
C VAL A 207 -8.09 -2.00 8.55
N TRP A 208 -8.43 -2.58 9.70
CA TRP A 208 -7.53 -3.28 10.61
C TRP A 208 -7.85 -4.77 10.71
N THR A 209 -9.10 -5.13 10.44
CA THR A 209 -9.61 -6.49 10.53
C THR A 209 -10.41 -6.85 9.27
N PRO A 210 -10.68 -8.14 9.01
CA PRO A 210 -11.59 -8.58 7.96
C PRO A 210 -13.00 -7.98 8.08
N GLU A 211 -13.49 -7.79 9.32
CA GLU A 211 -14.79 -7.20 9.60
C GLU A 211 -14.82 -5.71 9.23
N ASP A 212 -13.72 -4.97 9.44
CA ASP A 212 -13.61 -3.58 8.98
C ASP A 212 -13.71 -3.51 7.45
N ALA A 213 -13.09 -4.46 6.74
CA ALA A 213 -13.16 -4.53 5.28
C ALA A 213 -14.60 -4.77 4.80
N LEU A 214 -15.30 -5.74 5.40
CA LEU A 214 -16.71 -6.01 5.09
C LEU A 214 -17.57 -4.78 5.36
N ARG A 215 -17.39 -4.17 6.52
CA ARG A 215 -18.14 -2.96 6.91
C ARG A 215 -17.90 -1.81 5.94
N MET A 216 -16.64 -1.53 5.55
CA MET A 216 -16.33 -0.51 4.55
C MET A 216 -17.06 -0.78 3.24
N MET A 217 -17.02 -2.02 2.73
CA MET A 217 -17.71 -2.36 1.48
C MET A 217 -19.23 -2.23 1.60
N GLN A 218 -19.82 -2.61 2.73
CA GLN A 218 -21.27 -2.51 2.96
C GLN A 218 -21.72 -1.06 3.10
N GLU A 219 -20.98 -0.23 3.84
CA GLU A 219 -21.34 1.18 4.08
C GLU A 219 -21.10 2.06 2.86
N THR A 220 -20.09 1.74 2.05
CA THR A 220 -19.69 2.64 0.95
C THR A 220 -20.04 2.13 -0.43
N GLY A 221 -20.26 0.83 -0.59
CA GLY A 221 -20.45 0.19 -1.90
C GLY A 221 -19.16 0.15 -2.75
N CYS A 222 -17.97 0.42 -2.17
CA CYS A 222 -16.71 0.36 -2.91
C CYS A 222 -16.43 -1.06 -3.45
N ASP A 223 -15.70 -1.14 -4.55
CA ASP A 223 -15.47 -2.39 -5.29
C ASP A 223 -14.39 -3.28 -4.65
N ALA A 224 -13.48 -2.67 -3.89
CA ALA A 224 -12.41 -3.34 -3.14
C ALA A 224 -11.94 -2.47 -1.98
N VAL A 225 -11.15 -3.06 -1.07
CA VAL A 225 -10.52 -2.36 0.05
C VAL A 225 -9.01 -2.37 -0.08
N MET A 226 -8.40 -1.21 0.16
CA MET A 226 -6.95 -1.04 0.17
C MET A 226 -6.47 -0.94 1.62
N ILE A 227 -5.61 -1.88 2.02
CA ILE A 227 -5.14 -2.03 3.40
C ILE A 227 -3.73 -1.47 3.52
N GLY A 228 -3.56 -0.46 4.35
CA GLY A 228 -2.27 0.15 4.66
C GLY A 228 -1.75 -0.31 6.02
N ARG A 229 -1.91 0.51 7.05
CA ARG A 229 -1.38 0.25 8.41
C ARG A 229 -1.84 -1.09 9.03
N GLY A 230 -3.02 -1.58 8.66
CA GLY A 230 -3.52 -2.89 9.09
C GLY A 230 -2.69 -4.07 8.59
N ALA A 231 -1.92 -3.86 7.51
CA ALA A 231 -1.01 -4.86 6.95
C ALA A 231 0.40 -4.83 7.59
N GLN A 232 0.77 -3.78 8.33
CA GLN A 232 2.11 -3.66 8.92
C GLN A 232 2.38 -4.77 9.95
N GLY A 233 3.35 -5.65 9.65
CA GLY A 233 3.63 -6.84 10.45
C GLY A 233 2.53 -7.90 10.43
N ASN A 234 1.60 -7.83 9.46
CA ASN A 234 0.44 -8.68 9.37
C ASN A 234 0.07 -8.99 7.90
N PRO A 235 0.89 -9.72 7.15
CA PRO A 235 0.55 -10.08 5.78
C PRO A 235 -0.68 -11.02 5.67
N TRP A 236 -1.02 -11.75 6.72
CA TRP A 236 -2.20 -12.63 6.76
C TRP A 236 -3.52 -11.88 6.62
N ILE A 237 -3.54 -10.56 6.84
CA ILE A 237 -4.75 -9.74 6.71
C ILE A 237 -5.42 -9.91 5.34
N PHE A 238 -4.66 -10.12 4.27
CA PHE A 238 -5.19 -10.23 2.90
C PHE A 238 -5.97 -11.53 2.71
N GLU A 239 -5.40 -12.69 3.03
CA GLU A 239 -6.09 -13.97 2.91
C GLU A 239 -7.26 -14.08 3.88
N ARG A 240 -7.11 -13.57 5.12
CA ARG A 240 -8.18 -13.54 6.12
C ARG A 240 -9.35 -12.68 5.66
N THR A 241 -9.05 -11.50 5.08
CA THR A 241 -10.07 -10.61 4.52
C THR A 241 -10.78 -11.23 3.33
N ASN A 242 -10.05 -11.74 2.33
CA ASN A 242 -10.66 -12.37 1.16
C ASN A 242 -11.48 -13.62 1.55
N HIS A 243 -11.02 -14.41 2.51
CA HIS A 243 -11.78 -15.56 3.02
C HIS A 243 -13.07 -15.08 3.69
N TYR A 244 -13.01 -14.13 4.61
CA TYR A 244 -14.15 -13.60 5.32
C TYR A 244 -15.20 -12.99 4.38
N LEU A 245 -14.77 -12.19 3.43
CA LEU A 245 -15.67 -11.59 2.41
C LEU A 245 -16.37 -12.66 1.54
N THR A 246 -15.75 -13.82 1.37
CA THR A 246 -16.30 -14.92 0.54
C THR A 246 -17.20 -15.87 1.31
N THR A 247 -16.85 -16.16 2.57
CA THR A 247 -17.50 -17.24 3.35
C THR A 247 -18.29 -16.73 4.55
N GLY A 248 -18.02 -15.53 5.03
CA GLY A 248 -18.52 -15.02 6.31
C GLY A 248 -17.81 -15.60 7.54
N GLU A 249 -16.79 -16.45 7.35
CA GLU A 249 -16.07 -17.11 8.43
C GLU A 249 -14.70 -16.49 8.66
N LEU A 250 -14.36 -16.21 9.92
CA LEU A 250 -13.04 -15.71 10.29
C LEU A 250 -12.02 -16.85 10.36
N ARG A 251 -10.89 -16.67 9.69
CA ARG A 251 -9.70 -17.49 9.95
C ARG A 251 -9.01 -17.04 11.25
N PRO A 252 -8.37 -17.98 11.99
CA PRO A 252 -7.66 -17.62 13.21
C PRO A 252 -6.57 -16.58 12.97
N GLU A 253 -6.23 -15.83 14.03
CA GLU A 253 -5.05 -14.97 14.04
C GLU A 253 -3.78 -15.83 14.04
N PRO A 254 -2.67 -15.34 13.44
CA PRO A 254 -1.39 -16.02 13.52
C PRO A 254 -0.91 -16.07 14.98
N THR A 255 -0.36 -17.23 15.36
CA THR A 255 0.29 -17.44 16.64
C THR A 255 1.55 -16.56 16.78
N TYR A 256 2.06 -16.42 17.98
CA TYR A 256 3.31 -15.68 18.22
C TYR A 256 4.51 -16.31 17.47
N LEU A 257 4.57 -17.64 17.39
CA LEU A 257 5.63 -18.35 16.68
C LEU A 257 5.53 -18.13 15.16
N GLU A 258 4.34 -18.21 14.58
CA GLU A 258 4.13 -17.91 13.16
C GLU A 258 4.51 -16.45 12.81
N ARG A 259 4.21 -15.51 13.71
CA ARG A 259 4.60 -14.10 13.52
C ARG A 259 6.11 -13.91 13.59
N LEU A 260 6.81 -14.67 14.44
CA LEU A 260 8.26 -14.66 14.54
C LEU A 260 8.92 -15.29 13.29
N ASP A 261 8.36 -16.40 12.78
CA ASP A 261 8.80 -17.02 11.54
C ASP A 261 8.62 -16.08 10.33
N MET A 262 7.50 -15.38 10.28
CA MET A 262 7.25 -14.38 9.25
C MET A 262 8.24 -13.21 9.33
N LEU A 263 8.56 -12.75 10.53
CA LEU A 263 9.57 -11.71 10.74
C LEU A 263 10.94 -12.17 10.22
N LEU A 264 11.34 -13.41 10.50
CA LEU A 264 12.58 -13.99 9.98
C LEU A 264 12.57 -14.08 8.46
N LYS A 265 11.48 -14.58 7.87
CA LYS A 265 11.29 -14.66 6.42
C LYS A 265 11.36 -13.29 5.75
N HIS A 266 10.70 -12.28 6.35
CA HIS A 266 10.76 -10.90 5.87
C HIS A 266 12.19 -10.36 5.89
N PHE A 267 12.91 -10.60 6.98
CA PHE A 267 14.32 -10.23 7.11
C PHE A 267 15.21 -10.86 6.03
N GLU A 268 15.03 -12.14 5.75
CA GLU A 268 15.79 -12.85 4.72
C GLU A 268 15.51 -12.29 3.31
N LEU A 269 14.24 -11.95 3.02
CA LEU A 269 13.87 -11.27 1.78
C LEU A 269 14.50 -9.88 1.68
N LEU A 270 14.46 -9.07 2.75
CA LEU A 270 15.13 -7.77 2.78
C LEU A 270 16.64 -7.90 2.50
N CYS A 271 17.31 -8.85 3.15
CA CYS A 271 18.74 -9.10 2.91
C CYS A 271 19.00 -9.55 1.46
N ARG A 272 18.12 -10.38 0.90
CA ARG A 272 18.23 -10.88 -0.48
C ARG A 272 18.10 -9.75 -1.52
N TYR A 273 17.14 -8.85 -1.34
CA TYR A 273 16.83 -7.82 -2.33
C TYR A 273 17.56 -6.49 -2.14
N LYS A 274 17.92 -6.16 -0.90
CA LYS A 274 18.56 -4.88 -0.56
C LYS A 274 19.97 -5.02 0.02
N GLY A 275 20.42 -6.27 0.23
CA GLY A 275 21.70 -6.55 0.88
C GLY A 275 21.63 -6.52 2.41
N ALA A 276 22.58 -7.19 3.06
CA ALA A 276 22.59 -7.41 4.51
C ALA A 276 22.54 -6.10 5.33
N ALA A 277 23.32 -5.09 4.94
CA ALA A 277 23.41 -3.84 5.70
C ALA A 277 22.09 -3.07 5.74
N LEU A 278 21.37 -2.98 4.61
CA LEU A 278 20.05 -2.36 4.55
C LEU A 278 18.99 -3.25 5.20
N GLY A 279 19.02 -4.56 4.96
CA GLY A 279 18.11 -5.52 5.55
C GLY A 279 18.09 -5.45 7.08
N VAL A 280 19.26 -5.46 7.72
CA VAL A 280 19.39 -5.33 9.18
C VAL A 280 18.85 -3.99 9.68
N ARG A 281 19.06 -2.90 8.94
CA ARG A 281 18.58 -1.57 9.35
C ARG A 281 17.06 -1.44 9.22
N GLU A 282 16.49 -1.91 8.13
CA GLU A 282 15.07 -1.72 7.79
C GLU A 282 14.18 -2.67 8.58
N ILE A 283 14.62 -3.91 8.81
CA ILE A 283 13.84 -4.89 9.58
C ILE A 283 13.49 -4.43 11.00
N ARG A 284 14.29 -3.55 11.61
CA ARG A 284 14.03 -3.01 12.95
C ARG A 284 12.63 -2.36 13.05
N THR A 285 12.25 -1.60 12.02
CA THR A 285 10.91 -0.98 11.95
C THR A 285 9.82 -2.04 11.85
N HIS A 286 10.01 -3.02 10.98
CA HIS A 286 9.06 -4.12 10.78
C HIS A 286 8.95 -5.03 12.02
N ALA A 287 10.06 -5.32 12.69
CA ALA A 287 10.06 -6.11 13.92
C ALA A 287 9.15 -5.50 14.99
N GLY A 288 9.13 -4.16 15.09
CA GLY A 288 8.23 -3.45 16.01
C GLY A 288 6.76 -3.74 15.76
N TRP A 289 6.37 -3.96 14.50
CA TRP A 289 4.99 -4.30 14.13
C TRP A 289 4.68 -5.77 14.34
N TYR A 290 5.57 -6.70 13.92
CA TYR A 290 5.40 -8.13 14.12
C TYR A 290 5.29 -8.50 15.59
N MET A 291 6.10 -7.86 16.46
CA MET A 291 6.15 -8.15 17.89
C MET A 291 5.04 -7.45 18.71
N ARG A 292 4.16 -6.67 18.07
CA ARG A 292 3.11 -5.94 18.80
C ARG A 292 2.18 -6.90 19.57
N GLY A 293 2.04 -6.68 20.89
CA GLY A 293 1.18 -7.49 21.75
C GLY A 293 1.73 -8.88 22.08
N MET A 294 2.95 -9.21 21.69
CA MET A 294 3.61 -10.44 22.11
C MET A 294 4.18 -10.29 23.54
N PRO A 295 4.41 -11.41 24.26
CA PRO A 295 5.06 -11.38 25.56
C PRO A 295 6.40 -10.64 25.49
N GLU A 296 6.69 -9.81 26.48
CA GLU A 296 7.95 -9.05 26.58
C GLU A 296 8.33 -8.20 25.34
N ALA A 297 7.35 -7.87 24.47
CA ALA A 297 7.59 -7.22 23.19
C ALA A 297 8.44 -5.93 23.28
N ALA A 298 8.30 -5.16 24.37
CA ALA A 298 9.10 -3.94 24.55
C ALA A 298 10.58 -4.23 24.72
N TYR A 299 10.91 -5.25 25.52
CA TYR A 299 12.29 -5.72 25.74
C TYR A 299 12.92 -6.19 24.42
N TRP A 300 12.23 -7.10 23.70
CA TRP A 300 12.75 -7.69 22.48
C TRP A 300 12.89 -6.68 21.34
N ARG A 301 11.98 -5.72 21.20
CA ARG A 301 12.12 -4.60 20.23
C ARG A 301 13.36 -3.74 20.53
N ASN A 302 13.62 -3.46 21.80
CA ASN A 302 14.81 -2.69 22.17
C ASN A 302 16.10 -3.45 21.80
N ARG A 303 16.16 -4.76 22.03
CA ARG A 303 17.29 -5.58 21.64
C ARG A 303 17.48 -5.61 20.13
N VAL A 304 16.42 -5.86 19.36
CA VAL A 304 16.46 -5.84 17.89
C VAL A 304 16.97 -4.50 17.34
N ASN A 305 16.62 -3.39 17.98
CA ASN A 305 17.07 -2.06 17.55
C ASN A 305 18.59 -1.84 17.68
N THR A 306 19.29 -2.62 18.50
CA THR A 306 20.75 -2.52 18.70
C THR A 306 21.55 -3.49 17.83
N ILE A 307 20.89 -4.34 17.05
CA ILE A 307 21.55 -5.36 16.21
C ILE A 307 22.14 -4.73 14.96
N HIS A 308 23.32 -5.19 14.55
CA HIS A 308 24.05 -4.68 13.39
C HIS A 308 24.42 -5.76 12.36
N THR A 309 24.27 -7.05 12.68
CA THR A 309 24.62 -8.16 11.79
C THR A 309 23.46 -9.13 11.57
N VAL A 310 23.50 -9.87 10.47
CA VAL A 310 22.52 -10.91 10.14
C VAL A 310 22.51 -12.00 11.22
N GLU A 311 23.69 -12.46 11.62
CA GLU A 311 23.86 -13.53 12.61
C GLU A 311 23.28 -13.13 13.96
N SER A 312 23.58 -11.90 14.42
CA SER A 312 23.04 -11.39 15.68
C SER A 312 21.52 -11.28 15.65
N PHE A 313 20.94 -10.89 14.50
CA PHE A 313 19.48 -10.83 14.36
C PHE A 313 18.84 -12.22 14.46
N LYS A 314 19.41 -13.21 13.76
CA LYS A 314 18.93 -14.60 13.79
C LYS A 314 19.05 -15.21 15.19
N THR A 315 20.18 -14.99 15.87
CA THR A 315 20.38 -15.45 17.24
C THR A 315 19.36 -14.84 18.20
N GLU A 316 19.09 -13.54 18.07
CA GLU A 316 18.13 -12.86 18.92
C GLU A 316 16.69 -13.40 18.74
N LEU A 317 16.29 -13.64 17.47
CA LEU A 317 14.99 -14.24 17.20
C LEU A 317 14.88 -15.68 17.70
N SER A 318 15.97 -16.47 17.61
CA SER A 318 16.01 -17.82 18.19
C SER A 318 15.82 -17.79 19.70
N THR A 319 16.53 -16.89 20.39
CA THR A 319 16.37 -16.71 21.85
C THR A 319 14.95 -16.30 22.23
N TYR A 320 14.34 -15.41 21.43
CA TYR A 320 12.95 -15.01 21.67
C TYR A 320 11.97 -16.16 21.41
N ARG A 321 12.23 -17.01 20.42
CA ARG A 321 11.45 -18.23 20.19
C ARG A 321 11.45 -19.13 21.41
N ASP A 322 12.61 -19.42 22.00
CA ASP A 322 12.71 -20.26 23.20
C ASP A 322 11.86 -19.70 24.37
N VAL A 323 11.83 -18.38 24.52
CA VAL A 323 10.98 -17.73 25.51
C VAL A 323 9.49 -17.94 25.20
N LEU A 324 9.08 -17.78 23.93
CA LEU A 324 7.67 -17.92 23.52
C LEU A 324 7.19 -19.37 23.64
N GLU A 325 8.02 -20.35 23.30
CA GLU A 325 7.67 -21.78 23.43
C GLU A 325 7.45 -22.19 24.90
N ASN A 326 8.16 -21.56 25.81
CA ASN A 326 7.98 -21.78 27.26
C ASN A 326 6.91 -20.84 27.87
N TRP A 327 6.37 -19.88 27.10
CA TRP A 327 5.38 -18.92 27.57
C TRP A 327 3.99 -19.57 27.65
N GLY A 328 3.54 -19.90 28.76
CA GLY A 328 2.24 -20.57 28.95
C GLY A 328 2.35 -21.96 29.58
N SER A 329 3.60 -22.37 29.86
CA SER A 329 3.86 -23.55 30.66
C SER A 329 3.85 -23.25 32.18
N HIS A 330 3.47 -22.03 32.57
CA HIS A 330 3.42 -21.57 33.95
C HIS A 330 2.03 -21.08 34.33
#